data_ccab9827c99f9f2e1a2f9feac6fd8c3c
#
_entry.id   ccab9827c99f9f2e1a2f9feac6fd8c3c
#
_cell.length_a   1.000
_cell.length_b   1.000
_cell.length_c   1.000
_cell.angle_alpha   90.00
_cell.angle_beta   90.00
_cell.angle_gamma   90.00
#
_symmetry.space_group_name_H-M   'P 1'
#
loop_
_entity.id
_entity.type
_entity.pdbx_description
1 polymer ?
#
loop_
_entity_poly.entity_id
_entity_poly.type
_entity_poly.pdbx_seq_one_letter_code
_entity_poly.pdbx_strand_id
1 'polypeptide(L)'
;HGVEFYPAGRGIGHQIMVEEGFAWPGTLVVASDSHSNTYGAVASVGTPIVRTDAASIWATGKTWWQIPPVAKVTFTGILPPGVTGKDVIVALCGLFDKDDVLNHAIEFTGSEETMRSLPMDSRLTIANMTTEWGALSGLFPMDGVLKGWLKGKATTAAMGLADGPFKTLAARNFTHPAIEQLFVNPLTADKGAKYAKELFLDLS
;
A
#
# COMPACT_ATOMS: atom_id res chain seq x y z
N HIS A 1 -23.54 2.76 17.18
CA HIS A 1 -23.63 1.82 16.06
C HIS A 1 -22.37 0.95 15.87
N GLY A 2 -21.36 1.07 16.75
CA GLY A 2 -20.12 0.28 16.67
C GLY A 2 -19.18 0.65 15.50
N VAL A 3 -19.40 1.80 14.87
CA VAL A 3 -18.53 2.33 13.80
C VAL A 3 -17.50 3.25 14.43
N GLU A 4 -16.23 3.09 14.04
CA GLU A 4 -15.19 4.01 14.42
C GLU A 4 -15.29 5.28 13.56
N PHE A 5 -15.32 6.45 14.20
CA PHE A 5 -15.48 7.73 13.54
C PHE A 5 -14.30 8.64 13.83
N TYR A 6 -13.71 9.17 12.78
CA TYR A 6 -12.61 10.13 12.85
C TYR A 6 -13.11 11.50 12.43
N PRO A 7 -13.21 12.47 13.35
CA PRO A 7 -13.72 13.81 13.06
C PRO A 7 -12.73 14.61 12.19
N ALA A 8 -13.24 15.65 11.56
CA ALA A 8 -12.43 16.63 10.85
C ALA A 8 -11.31 17.17 11.76
N GLY A 9 -10.12 17.35 11.19
CA GLY A 9 -8.92 17.78 11.92
C GLY A 9 -8.10 16.64 12.53
N ARG A 10 -8.60 15.39 12.52
CA ARG A 10 -7.86 14.23 13.03
C ARG A 10 -6.74 13.78 12.09
N GLY A 11 -6.92 13.95 10.79
CA GLY A 11 -5.95 13.59 9.76
C GLY A 11 -6.62 13.25 8.43
N ILE A 12 -5.79 12.90 7.45
CA ILE A 12 -6.22 12.40 6.15
C ILE A 12 -6.59 10.93 6.28
N GLY A 13 -7.71 10.50 5.70
CA GLY A 13 -8.24 9.14 5.83
C GLY A 13 -7.23 8.06 5.44
N HIS A 14 -6.52 8.21 4.33
CA HIS A 14 -5.50 7.24 3.91
C HIS A 14 -4.37 7.10 4.92
N GLN A 15 -3.91 8.22 5.49
CA GLN A 15 -2.85 8.21 6.49
C GLN A 15 -3.31 7.49 7.77
N ILE A 16 -4.53 7.78 8.22
CA ILE A 16 -5.14 7.10 9.37
C ILE A 16 -5.23 5.59 9.12
N MET A 17 -5.72 5.18 7.93
CA MET A 17 -5.86 3.76 7.58
C MET A 17 -4.54 3.00 7.66
N VAL A 18 -3.45 3.64 7.21
CA VAL A 18 -2.12 3.03 7.20
C VAL A 18 -1.46 3.11 8.58
N GLU A 19 -1.49 4.27 9.23
CA GLU A 19 -0.80 4.49 10.51
C GLU A 19 -1.49 3.81 11.69
N GLU A 20 -2.80 3.64 11.62
CA GLU A 20 -3.57 2.97 12.67
C GLU A 20 -3.82 1.47 12.37
N GLY A 21 -3.25 0.94 11.30
CA GLY A 21 -3.23 -0.50 11.00
C GLY A 21 -4.56 -1.07 10.51
N PHE A 22 -5.46 -0.24 9.99
CA PHE A 22 -6.64 -0.71 9.27
C PHE A 22 -6.23 -1.36 7.94
N ALA A 23 -5.32 -0.72 7.20
CA ALA A 23 -4.64 -1.33 6.08
C ALA A 23 -3.45 -2.14 6.62
N TRP A 24 -3.52 -3.45 6.47
CA TRP A 24 -2.53 -4.38 7.01
C TRP A 24 -1.98 -5.29 5.92
N PRO A 25 -0.70 -5.69 5.97
CA PRO A 25 -0.13 -6.59 4.97
C PRO A 25 -0.98 -7.85 4.74
N GLY A 26 -1.22 -8.17 3.48
CA GLY A 26 -2.02 -9.34 3.09
C GLY A 26 -3.54 -9.18 3.19
N THR A 27 -4.04 -7.95 3.40
CA THR A 27 -5.48 -7.67 3.42
C THR A 27 -5.94 -7.01 2.11
N LEU A 28 -7.25 -7.10 1.84
CA LEU A 28 -7.95 -6.30 0.85
C LEU A 28 -8.71 -5.19 1.59
N VAL A 29 -8.45 -3.95 1.21
CA VAL A 29 -9.11 -2.78 1.79
C VAL A 29 -9.84 -2.01 0.69
N VAL A 30 -11.13 -1.82 0.87
CA VAL A 30 -11.95 -1.01 -0.03
C VAL A 30 -12.28 0.32 0.64
N ALA A 31 -12.15 1.41 -0.09
CA ALA A 31 -12.47 2.74 0.41
C ALA A 31 -13.08 3.61 -0.69
N SER A 32 -13.97 4.51 -0.31
CA SER A 32 -14.67 5.41 -1.25
C SER A 32 -13.83 6.63 -1.61
N ASP A 33 -12.58 6.38 -2.01
CA ASP A 33 -11.65 7.38 -2.50
C ASP A 33 -10.76 6.79 -3.59
N SER A 34 -10.48 7.54 -4.64
CA SER A 34 -9.69 7.09 -5.79
C SER A 34 -8.24 6.77 -5.44
N HIS A 35 -7.69 7.34 -4.36
CA HIS A 35 -6.32 7.10 -3.90
C HIS A 35 -6.19 5.96 -2.88
N SER A 36 -7.16 5.06 -2.80
CA SER A 36 -7.09 3.84 -1.98
C SER A 36 -5.90 2.94 -2.34
N ASN A 37 -5.34 3.13 -3.53
CA ASN A 37 -4.08 2.51 -3.97
C ASN A 37 -2.91 2.72 -2.98
N THR A 38 -2.95 3.79 -2.18
CA THR A 38 -1.96 4.10 -1.14
C THR A 38 -1.67 2.92 -0.22
N TYR A 39 -2.68 2.10 0.07
CA TYR A 39 -2.55 0.95 0.97
C TYR A 39 -1.60 -0.13 0.44
N GLY A 40 -1.33 -0.14 -0.86
CA GLY A 40 -0.34 -1.02 -1.45
C GLY A 40 1.09 -0.81 -0.96
N ALA A 41 1.41 0.37 -0.44
CA ALA A 41 2.70 0.64 0.18
C ALA A 41 2.97 -0.23 1.41
N VAL A 42 1.92 -0.65 2.12
CA VAL A 42 2.00 -1.59 3.25
C VAL A 42 1.62 -3.02 2.85
N ALA A 43 1.76 -3.37 1.57
CA ALA A 43 1.43 -4.69 1.01
C ALA A 43 -0.04 -5.11 1.27
N SER A 44 -0.95 -4.15 1.29
CA SER A 44 -2.40 -4.36 1.33
C SER A 44 -3.00 -4.00 -0.03
N VAL A 45 -3.87 -4.83 -0.57
CA VAL A 45 -4.57 -4.50 -1.82
C VAL A 45 -5.60 -3.41 -1.52
N GLY A 46 -5.26 -2.17 -1.84
CA GLY A 46 -6.17 -1.04 -1.76
C GLY A 46 -6.89 -0.84 -3.09
N THR A 47 -8.20 -0.76 -3.06
CA THR A 47 -8.99 -0.52 -4.28
C THR A 47 -10.16 0.42 -4.00
N PRO A 48 -10.42 1.39 -4.91
CA PRO A 48 -11.52 2.32 -4.76
C PRO A 48 -12.87 1.64 -5.02
N ILE A 49 -13.87 2.09 -4.28
CA ILE A 49 -15.27 1.71 -4.49
C ILE A 49 -16.15 2.96 -4.60
N VAL A 50 -17.29 2.85 -5.24
CA VAL A 50 -18.29 3.93 -5.29
C VAL A 50 -19.26 3.83 -4.11
N ARG A 51 -20.02 4.90 -3.88
CA ARG A 51 -20.96 5.00 -2.75
C ARG A 51 -21.98 3.86 -2.71
N THR A 52 -22.45 3.41 -3.89
CA THR A 52 -23.41 2.31 -4.00
C THR A 52 -22.81 1.00 -3.52
N ASP A 53 -21.53 0.75 -3.85
CA ASP A 53 -20.81 -0.44 -3.36
C ASP A 53 -20.63 -0.35 -1.84
N ALA A 54 -20.26 0.82 -1.31
CA ALA A 54 -20.16 1.04 0.13
C ALA A 54 -21.48 0.76 0.86
N ALA A 55 -22.60 1.24 0.29
CA ALA A 55 -23.93 0.96 0.84
C ALA A 55 -24.27 -0.54 0.80
N SER A 56 -23.90 -1.22 -0.29
CA SER A 56 -24.06 -2.69 -0.41
C SER A 56 -23.25 -3.44 0.63
N ILE A 57 -21.99 -3.03 0.84
CA ILE A 57 -21.13 -3.63 1.85
C ILE A 57 -21.72 -3.44 3.25
N TRP A 58 -22.19 -2.26 3.59
CA TRP A 58 -22.83 -2.00 4.89
C TRP A 58 -24.12 -2.81 5.10
N ALA A 59 -24.89 -3.01 4.04
CA ALA A 59 -26.14 -3.77 4.11
C ALA A 59 -25.94 -5.30 4.13
N THR A 60 -24.93 -5.80 3.42
CA THR A 60 -24.79 -7.24 3.14
C THR A 60 -23.46 -7.87 3.58
N GLY A 61 -22.46 -7.05 3.88
CA GLY A 61 -21.08 -7.49 4.10
C GLY A 61 -20.39 -7.99 2.85
N LYS A 62 -20.92 -7.71 1.65
CA LYS A 62 -20.43 -8.25 0.38
C LYS A 62 -20.33 -7.16 -0.68
N THR A 63 -19.35 -7.34 -1.57
CA THR A 63 -19.22 -6.59 -2.82
C THR A 63 -18.72 -7.52 -3.92
N TRP A 64 -18.88 -7.09 -5.15
CA TRP A 64 -18.24 -7.75 -6.29
C TRP A 64 -16.81 -7.25 -6.44
N TRP A 65 -15.94 -8.06 -6.98
CA TRP A 65 -14.60 -7.65 -7.36
C TRP A 65 -14.10 -8.46 -8.54
N GLN A 66 -13.66 -7.77 -9.58
CA GLN A 66 -13.03 -8.41 -10.72
C GLN A 66 -11.53 -8.48 -10.48
N ILE A 67 -10.97 -9.69 -10.47
CA ILE A 67 -9.54 -9.90 -10.33
C ILE A 67 -8.82 -9.21 -11.52
N PRO A 68 -7.98 -8.20 -11.26
CA PRO A 68 -7.31 -7.48 -12.33
C PRO A 68 -6.15 -8.31 -12.92
N PRO A 69 -5.78 -8.09 -14.18
CA PRO A 69 -4.49 -8.51 -14.67
C PRO A 69 -3.37 -7.82 -13.88
N VAL A 70 -2.23 -8.48 -13.72
CA VAL A 70 -1.10 -7.94 -12.96
C VAL A 70 0.01 -7.49 -13.88
N ALA A 71 0.46 -6.25 -13.72
CA ALA A 71 1.66 -5.72 -14.32
C ALA A 71 2.79 -5.70 -13.28
N LYS A 72 3.98 -6.17 -13.65
CA LYS A 72 5.17 -6.11 -12.80
C LYS A 72 6.03 -4.92 -13.21
N VAL A 73 6.39 -4.08 -12.23
CA VAL A 73 7.38 -3.01 -12.40
C VAL A 73 8.64 -3.38 -11.64
N THR A 74 9.73 -3.57 -12.36
CA THR A 74 11.03 -3.89 -11.78
C THR A 74 11.91 -2.64 -11.75
N PHE A 75 12.26 -2.21 -10.55
CA PHE A 75 13.23 -1.14 -10.34
C PHE A 75 14.65 -1.69 -10.33
N THR A 76 15.57 -0.93 -10.92
CA THR A 76 17.02 -1.14 -10.86
C THR A 76 17.71 0.14 -10.38
N GLY A 77 18.99 0.07 -10.10
CA GLY A 77 19.73 1.23 -9.58
C GLY A 77 19.35 1.60 -8.15
N ILE A 78 19.80 2.76 -7.73
CA ILE A 78 19.55 3.31 -6.39
C ILE A 78 19.01 4.71 -6.53
N LEU A 79 17.94 5.02 -5.81
CA LEU A 79 17.33 6.34 -5.83
C LEU A 79 18.34 7.40 -5.37
N PRO A 80 18.70 8.38 -6.23
CA PRO A 80 19.69 9.39 -5.89
C PRO A 80 19.20 10.33 -4.79
N PRO A 81 20.12 10.95 -4.03
CA PRO A 81 19.76 12.00 -3.09
C PRO A 81 19.03 13.16 -3.79
N GLY A 82 17.92 13.61 -3.19
CA GLY A 82 17.09 14.69 -3.73
C GLY A 82 16.00 14.25 -4.70
N VAL A 83 16.02 13.00 -5.15
CA VAL A 83 14.92 12.38 -5.91
C VAL A 83 13.95 11.70 -4.93
N THR A 84 12.67 11.85 -5.19
CA THR A 84 11.60 11.39 -4.31
C THR A 84 10.71 10.36 -4.99
N GLY A 85 9.86 9.68 -4.22
CA GLY A 85 8.83 8.79 -4.79
C GLY A 85 7.89 9.50 -5.77
N LYS A 86 7.70 10.81 -5.62
CA LYS A 86 6.92 11.62 -6.56
C LYS A 86 7.57 11.65 -7.94
N ASP A 87 8.87 11.85 -8.00
CA ASP A 87 9.62 11.87 -9.26
C ASP A 87 9.54 10.50 -9.95
N VAL A 88 9.67 9.43 -9.18
CA VAL A 88 9.58 8.05 -9.67
C VAL A 88 8.23 7.78 -10.34
N ILE A 89 7.11 8.09 -9.66
CA ILE A 89 5.79 7.81 -10.25
C ILE A 89 5.47 8.73 -11.42
N VAL A 90 5.92 9.98 -11.39
CA VAL A 90 5.79 10.89 -12.53
C VAL A 90 6.59 10.39 -13.73
N ALA A 91 7.80 9.87 -13.51
CA ALA A 91 8.59 9.23 -14.56
C ALA A 91 7.88 8.01 -15.16
N LEU A 92 7.31 7.13 -14.31
CA LEU A 92 6.51 6.00 -14.77
C LEU A 92 5.34 6.44 -15.64
N CYS A 93 4.58 7.46 -15.20
CA CYS A 93 3.45 8.01 -15.97
C CYS A 93 3.89 8.66 -17.30
N GLY A 94 5.10 9.22 -17.34
CA GLY A 94 5.63 9.84 -18.54
C GLY A 94 6.27 8.88 -19.54
N LEU A 95 6.80 7.75 -19.06
CA LEU A 95 7.47 6.75 -19.89
C LEU A 95 6.50 5.68 -20.44
N PHE A 96 5.42 5.41 -19.73
CA PHE A 96 4.44 4.39 -20.08
C PHE A 96 3.04 4.99 -20.12
N ASP A 97 2.32 4.73 -21.20
CA ASP A 97 0.96 5.25 -21.39
C ASP A 97 -0.01 4.66 -20.36
N LYS A 98 -1.12 5.38 -20.09
CA LYS A 98 -2.19 4.89 -19.22
C LYS A 98 -2.74 3.54 -19.66
N ASP A 99 -2.87 3.32 -20.96
CA ASP A 99 -3.38 2.07 -21.53
C ASP A 99 -2.48 0.87 -21.21
N ASP A 100 -1.21 1.11 -20.86
CA ASP A 100 -0.30 0.06 -20.46
C ASP A 100 -0.70 -0.59 -19.13
N VAL A 101 -1.25 0.17 -18.21
CA VAL A 101 -1.60 -0.29 -16.86
C VAL A 101 -3.06 -0.04 -16.47
N LEU A 102 -3.88 0.41 -17.42
CA LEU A 102 -5.29 0.69 -17.15
C LEU A 102 -5.97 -0.56 -16.58
N ASN A 103 -6.59 -0.40 -15.42
CA ASN A 103 -7.25 -1.47 -14.66
C ASN A 103 -6.36 -2.67 -14.28
N HIS A 104 -5.03 -2.53 -14.31
CA HIS A 104 -4.11 -3.53 -13.77
C HIS A 104 -3.87 -3.32 -12.28
N ALA A 105 -3.57 -4.40 -11.57
CA ALA A 105 -2.81 -4.29 -10.33
C ALA A 105 -1.31 -4.23 -10.69
N ILE A 106 -0.56 -3.38 -10.00
CA ILE A 106 0.88 -3.28 -10.20
C ILE A 106 1.60 -3.93 -9.03
N GLU A 107 2.56 -4.80 -9.31
CA GLU A 107 3.53 -5.29 -8.34
C GLU A 107 4.87 -4.63 -8.57
N PHE A 108 5.34 -3.86 -7.58
CA PHE A 108 6.66 -3.25 -7.57
C PHE A 108 7.69 -4.23 -7.00
N THR A 109 8.82 -4.35 -7.67
CA THR A 109 9.91 -5.25 -7.27
C THR A 109 11.28 -4.66 -7.65
N GLY A 110 12.33 -5.25 -7.15
CA GLY A 110 13.72 -4.89 -7.43
C GLY A 110 14.68 -5.70 -6.56
N SER A 111 15.98 -5.46 -6.71
CA SER A 111 16.95 -6.03 -5.78
C SER A 111 16.71 -5.50 -4.36
N GLU A 112 17.18 -6.22 -3.35
CA GLU A 112 17.08 -5.77 -1.95
C GLU A 112 17.69 -4.39 -1.76
N GLU A 113 18.81 -4.11 -2.40
CA GLU A 113 19.50 -2.83 -2.35
C GLU A 113 18.66 -1.70 -2.98
N THR A 114 18.13 -1.94 -4.18
CA THR A 114 17.22 -1.01 -4.86
C THR A 114 15.98 -0.72 -4.00
N MET A 115 15.30 -1.75 -3.51
CA MET A 115 14.10 -1.58 -2.72
C MET A 115 14.37 -0.88 -1.38
N ARG A 116 15.57 -1.05 -0.81
CA ARG A 116 16.00 -0.33 0.40
C ARG A 116 16.19 1.17 0.16
N SER A 117 16.49 1.60 -1.06
CA SER A 117 16.61 3.02 -1.43
C SER A 117 15.26 3.75 -1.50
N LEU A 118 14.15 3.00 -1.49
CA LEU A 118 12.78 3.52 -1.48
C LEU A 118 12.20 3.44 -0.06
N PRO A 119 12.28 4.52 0.74
CA PRO A 119 11.70 4.57 2.07
C PRO A 119 10.17 4.53 2.00
N MET A 120 9.51 4.26 3.14
CA MET A 120 8.05 4.13 3.18
C MET A 120 7.30 5.35 2.65
N ASP A 121 7.78 6.55 2.90
CA ASP A 121 7.17 7.79 2.39
C ASP A 121 7.15 7.82 0.86
N SER A 122 8.25 7.38 0.23
CA SER A 122 8.32 7.24 -1.22
C SER A 122 7.37 6.15 -1.73
N ARG A 123 7.30 5.01 -1.04
CA ARG A 123 6.37 3.92 -1.42
C ARG A 123 4.91 4.33 -1.29
N LEU A 124 4.56 5.05 -0.22
CA LEU A 124 3.21 5.61 -0.04
C LEU A 124 2.85 6.55 -1.19
N THR A 125 3.78 7.42 -1.58
CA THR A 125 3.58 8.35 -2.71
C THR A 125 3.44 7.62 -4.04
N ILE A 126 4.31 6.66 -4.32
CA ILE A 126 4.26 5.87 -5.57
C ILE A 126 2.95 5.08 -5.63
N ALA A 127 2.61 4.34 -4.60
CA ALA A 127 1.37 3.56 -4.55
C ALA A 127 0.14 4.45 -4.70
N ASN A 128 0.09 5.59 -3.99
CA ASN A 128 -0.99 6.57 -4.08
C ASN A 128 -1.23 7.02 -5.52
N MET A 129 -0.17 7.42 -6.22
CA MET A 129 -0.27 8.00 -7.55
C MET A 129 -0.38 6.97 -8.69
N THR A 130 -0.41 5.68 -8.41
CA THR A 130 -0.77 4.68 -9.43
C THR A 130 -2.20 4.89 -9.95
N THR A 131 -3.03 5.60 -9.19
CA THR A 131 -4.37 6.04 -9.63
C THR A 131 -4.29 6.97 -10.85
N GLU A 132 -3.40 7.95 -10.84
CA GLU A 132 -3.19 8.87 -11.97
C GLU A 132 -2.64 8.13 -13.19
N TRP A 133 -1.88 7.07 -12.97
CA TRP A 133 -1.39 6.21 -14.04
C TRP A 133 -2.48 5.28 -14.61
N GLY A 134 -3.65 5.18 -13.97
CA GLY A 134 -4.79 4.39 -14.41
C GLY A 134 -4.84 2.98 -13.83
N ALA A 135 -3.94 2.64 -12.92
CA ALA A 135 -3.93 1.34 -12.28
C ALA A 135 -5.04 1.21 -11.21
N LEU A 136 -5.52 0.00 -11.02
CA LEU A 136 -6.53 -0.33 -10.01
C LEU A 136 -5.91 -0.44 -8.61
N SER A 137 -4.67 -0.91 -8.52
CA SER A 137 -3.92 -1.06 -7.27
C SER A 137 -2.42 -1.05 -7.55
N GLY A 138 -1.61 -0.72 -6.54
CA GLY A 138 -0.15 -0.77 -6.66
C GLY A 138 0.48 -1.28 -5.36
N LEU A 139 1.14 -2.45 -5.42
CA LEU A 139 1.65 -3.16 -4.25
C LEU A 139 3.17 -3.13 -4.18
N PHE A 140 3.68 -2.81 -3.01
CA PHE A 140 5.07 -3.02 -2.64
C PHE A 140 5.26 -4.34 -1.89
N PRO A 141 6.46 -4.95 -1.95
CA PRO A 141 6.70 -6.23 -1.31
C PRO A 141 6.72 -6.13 0.23
N MET A 142 6.48 -7.26 0.86
CA MET A 142 6.69 -7.45 2.30
C MET A 142 8.19 -7.66 2.56
N ASP A 143 8.93 -6.58 2.72
CA ASP A 143 10.39 -6.58 2.88
C ASP A 143 10.86 -5.96 4.21
N GLY A 144 12.19 -5.82 4.37
CA GLY A 144 12.80 -5.25 5.56
C GLY A 144 12.43 -3.79 5.81
N VAL A 145 12.16 -3.00 4.75
CA VAL A 145 11.74 -1.60 4.88
C VAL A 145 10.37 -1.51 5.52
N LEU A 146 9.39 -2.27 5.01
CA LEU A 146 8.06 -2.34 5.59
C LEU A 146 8.11 -2.88 7.03
N LYS A 147 8.88 -3.96 7.28
CA LYS A 147 9.04 -4.53 8.62
C LYS A 147 9.55 -3.51 9.63
N GLY A 148 10.60 -2.76 9.25
CA GLY A 148 11.18 -1.72 10.10
C GLY A 148 10.19 -0.60 10.41
N TRP A 149 9.44 -0.16 9.40
CA TRP A 149 8.43 0.88 9.56
C TRP A 149 7.28 0.44 10.49
N LEU A 150 6.74 -0.76 10.31
CA LEU A 150 5.69 -1.31 11.18
C LEU A 150 6.17 -1.42 12.63
N LYS A 151 7.41 -1.85 12.86
CA LYS A 151 8.01 -1.88 14.20
C LYS A 151 8.14 -0.50 14.82
N GLY A 152 8.52 0.51 14.04
CA GLY A 152 8.55 1.89 14.49
C GLY A 152 7.18 2.37 14.95
N LYS A 153 6.13 2.09 14.16
CA LYS A 153 4.73 2.43 14.54
C LYS A 153 4.28 1.67 15.79
N ALA A 154 4.62 0.40 15.92
CA ALA A 154 4.32 -0.38 17.12
C ALA A 154 4.99 0.20 18.38
N THR A 155 6.23 0.66 18.26
CA THR A 155 6.96 1.32 19.34
C THR A 155 6.27 2.62 19.74
N THR A 156 5.91 3.47 18.78
CA THR A 156 5.20 4.74 19.03
C THR A 156 3.87 4.49 19.74
N ALA A 157 3.11 3.50 19.28
CA ALA A 157 1.85 3.11 19.89
C ALA A 157 2.03 2.61 21.35
N ALA A 158 3.05 1.79 21.60
CA ALA A 158 3.36 1.26 22.93
C ALA A 158 3.81 2.35 23.91
N MET A 159 4.47 3.39 23.43
CA MET A 159 4.88 4.53 24.27
C MET A 159 3.71 5.46 24.64
N GLY A 160 2.49 5.20 24.17
CA GLY A 160 1.34 6.06 24.44
C GLY A 160 1.43 7.43 23.79
N LEU A 161 2.34 7.61 22.85
CA LEU A 161 2.54 8.87 22.10
C LEU A 161 1.42 9.11 21.08
N ALA A 162 0.54 8.13 20.92
CA ALA A 162 -0.61 8.20 20.06
C ALA A 162 -1.86 8.51 20.89
N ASP A 163 -2.41 9.70 20.74
CA ASP A 163 -3.68 10.08 21.33
C ASP A 163 -4.85 9.44 20.56
N GLY A 164 -5.84 8.92 21.32
CA GLY A 164 -7.09 8.45 20.77
C GLY A 164 -7.26 6.93 20.70
N PRO A 165 -8.07 6.39 19.76
CA PRO A 165 -8.42 4.96 19.66
C PRO A 165 -7.25 4.01 19.35
N PHE A 166 -6.06 4.52 19.18
CA PHE A 166 -4.80 3.76 19.05
C PHE A 166 -4.65 2.64 20.09
N LYS A 167 -5.18 2.84 21.29
CA LYS A 167 -5.13 1.80 22.34
C LYS A 167 -5.83 0.50 21.92
N THR A 168 -6.83 0.58 21.05
CA THR A 168 -7.63 -0.59 20.64
C THR A 168 -7.04 -1.30 19.41
N LEU A 169 -6.43 -0.58 18.49
CA LEU A 169 -5.87 -1.16 17.27
C LEU A 169 -4.42 -1.60 17.44
N ALA A 170 -3.61 -0.81 18.15
CA ALA A 170 -2.30 -1.24 18.60
C ALA A 170 -2.37 -2.55 19.40
N ALA A 171 -3.44 -2.76 20.16
CA ALA A 171 -3.68 -4.03 20.86
C ALA A 171 -3.98 -5.20 19.93
N ARG A 172 -4.40 -4.96 18.68
CA ARG A 172 -4.77 -6.03 17.73
C ARG A 172 -3.61 -6.47 16.84
N ASN A 173 -2.88 -5.54 16.22
CA ASN A 173 -1.92 -5.84 15.17
C ASN A 173 -0.55 -5.19 15.37
N PHE A 174 -0.46 -4.00 15.95
CA PHE A 174 0.80 -3.29 16.13
C PHE A 174 1.54 -3.73 17.40
N THR A 175 1.95 -5.00 17.44
CA THR A 175 2.88 -5.50 18.44
C THR A 175 4.12 -6.08 17.76
N HIS A 176 5.30 -5.91 18.38
CA HIS A 176 6.52 -6.48 17.83
C HIS A 176 6.43 -7.99 17.57
N PRO A 177 5.87 -8.83 18.46
CA PRO A 177 5.69 -10.26 18.19
C PRO A 177 4.79 -10.56 17.00
N ALA A 178 3.67 -9.83 16.83
CA ALA A 178 2.77 -10.04 15.70
C ALA A 178 3.44 -9.67 14.37
N ILE A 179 4.23 -8.57 14.36
CA ILE A 179 5.00 -8.17 13.20
C ILE A 179 6.09 -9.20 12.89
N GLU A 180 6.82 -9.71 13.87
CA GLU A 180 7.80 -10.77 13.64
C GLU A 180 7.14 -12.01 13.01
N GLN A 181 6.01 -12.44 13.56
CA GLN A 181 5.28 -13.59 13.04
C GLN A 181 4.80 -13.37 11.59
N LEU A 182 4.35 -12.16 11.26
CA LEU A 182 3.93 -11.80 9.91
C LEU A 182 5.07 -11.97 8.88
N PHE A 183 6.30 -11.69 9.26
CA PHE A 183 7.48 -11.79 8.39
C PHE A 183 8.24 -13.12 8.48
N VAL A 184 7.72 -14.11 9.19
CA VAL A 184 8.27 -15.49 9.14
C VAL A 184 8.07 -16.09 7.76
N ASN A 185 6.87 -15.92 7.19
CA ASN A 185 6.52 -16.36 5.85
C ASN A 185 5.85 -15.18 5.10
N PRO A 186 6.63 -14.21 4.62
CA PRO A 186 6.07 -13.05 3.94
C PRO A 186 5.38 -13.47 2.64
N LEU A 187 4.31 -12.79 2.29
CA LEU A 187 3.64 -12.99 1.00
C LEU A 187 4.58 -12.58 -0.13
N THR A 188 4.75 -13.48 -1.06
CA THR A 188 5.56 -13.30 -2.28
C THR A 188 4.79 -13.85 -3.47
N ALA A 189 5.15 -13.42 -4.67
CA ALA A 189 4.61 -14.02 -5.88
C ALA A 189 4.93 -15.52 -5.95
N ASP A 190 4.01 -16.31 -6.45
CA ASP A 190 4.22 -17.74 -6.66
C ASP A 190 5.35 -18.00 -7.65
N LYS A 191 6.05 -19.12 -7.45
CA LYS A 191 7.08 -19.54 -8.43
C LYS A 191 6.45 -19.76 -9.80
N GLY A 192 6.90 -18.98 -10.79
CA GLY A 192 6.37 -19.02 -12.14
C GLY A 192 5.08 -18.22 -12.34
N ALA A 193 4.78 -17.29 -11.44
CA ALA A 193 3.71 -16.33 -11.63
C ALA A 193 3.82 -15.64 -13.00
N LYS A 194 2.69 -15.51 -13.68
CA LYS A 194 2.62 -14.87 -15.00
C LYS A 194 2.07 -13.47 -14.85
N TYR A 195 2.76 -12.53 -15.45
CA TYR A 195 2.35 -11.14 -15.50
C TYR A 195 1.79 -10.80 -16.88
N ALA A 196 0.76 -9.97 -16.92
CA ALA A 196 0.21 -9.46 -18.17
C ALA A 196 1.21 -8.54 -18.88
N LYS A 197 2.00 -7.80 -18.09
CA LYS A 197 3.07 -6.91 -18.56
C LYS A 197 4.24 -6.90 -17.58
N GLU A 198 5.43 -6.66 -18.12
CA GLU A 198 6.65 -6.42 -17.31
C GLU A 198 7.29 -5.11 -17.79
N LEU A 199 7.44 -4.17 -16.87
CA LEU A 199 8.03 -2.86 -17.09
C LEU A 199 9.29 -2.72 -16.25
N PHE A 200 10.23 -1.91 -16.72
CA PHE A 200 11.52 -1.70 -16.05
C PHE A 200 11.80 -0.22 -15.94
N LEU A 201 12.27 0.23 -14.78
CA LEU A 201 12.72 1.60 -14.55
C LEU A 201 14.03 1.59 -13.77
N ASP A 202 15.05 2.25 -14.33
CA ASP A 202 16.29 2.53 -13.62
C ASP A 202 16.11 3.81 -12.79
N LEU A 203 16.39 3.71 -11.49
CA LEU A 203 16.27 4.80 -10.53
C LEU A 203 17.53 5.69 -10.45
N SER A 204 18.65 5.24 -11.06
CA SER A 204 19.92 5.97 -11.00
C SER A 204 20.00 7.16 -11.96
#